data_354080b1e673c16887c065b054e3b902
#
_entry.id   354080b1e673c16887c065b054e3b902
#
_cell.length_a   1.000
_cell.length_b   1.000
_cell.length_c   1.000
_cell.angle_alpha   90.00
_cell.angle_beta   90.00
_cell.angle_gamma   90.00
#
_symmetry.space_group_name_H-M   'P 1'
#
loop_
_entity.id
_entity.type
_entity.pdbx_description
1 polymer ?
#
loop_
_entity_poly.entity_id
_entity_poly.type
_entity_poly.pdbx_seq_one_letter_code
_entity_poly.pdbx_strand_id
1 'polypeptide(L)'
;MITCLLGLTACGSEAAQSEYQQQKVANAQQLADEMVLYLFSQYMDDAVAGSFDVYTAEEVEYILNNQYNIYVDGNAFLKAIDSFHSAKEDMGTITGTNGSEVTIDGNQIVVEVAVTGEKKNATAEVIFSNDMFMKLQSAALNPTSTVGELMANAGLNTLIGMGTVFVVLILISLIISCFKVIPKIQENAARKKAAQKEV
;
A
#
# COMPACT_ATOMS: atom_id res chain seq x y z
N MET A 1 -58.98 -34.91 -3.19
CA MET A 1 -58.49 -33.54 -3.25
C MET A 1 -57.96 -33.12 -1.86
N ILE A 2 -56.65 -33.31 -1.63
CA ILE A 2 -55.99 -32.79 -0.47
C ILE A 2 -54.64 -32.31 -1.00
N THR A 3 -54.55 -30.98 -1.15
CA THR A 3 -53.35 -30.32 -1.64
C THR A 3 -52.86 -29.39 -0.57
N CYS A 4 -51.55 -29.48 -0.27
CA CYS A 4 -50.67 -28.43 0.22
C CYS A 4 -50.88 -27.85 1.63
N LEU A 5 -49.95 -28.21 2.49
CA LEU A 5 -49.39 -27.30 3.50
C LEU A 5 -48.03 -27.82 3.93
N LEU A 6 -47.04 -27.65 3.05
CA LEU A 6 -45.62 -27.76 3.40
C LEU A 6 -44.89 -26.58 2.79
N GLY A 7 -44.85 -25.49 3.55
CA GLY A 7 -44.16 -24.29 3.07
C GLY A 7 -44.11 -23.15 4.10
N LEU A 8 -43.64 -23.42 5.34
CA LEU A 8 -43.42 -22.33 6.31
C LEU A 8 -42.42 -22.74 7.40
N THR A 9 -41.20 -23.15 7.02
CA THR A 9 -40.11 -23.31 8.00
C THR A 9 -38.75 -22.83 7.51
N ALA A 10 -38.66 -22.12 6.39
CA ALA A 10 -37.40 -21.63 5.87
C ALA A 10 -37.09 -20.15 6.24
N CYS A 11 -38.07 -19.39 6.74
CA CYS A 11 -37.89 -17.93 6.95
C CYS A 11 -37.15 -17.53 8.25
N GLY A 12 -37.06 -18.41 9.24
CA GLY A 12 -36.47 -18.06 10.53
C GLY A 12 -34.94 -18.10 10.55
N SER A 13 -34.31 -18.99 9.78
CA SER A 13 -32.88 -19.15 9.77
C SER A 13 -32.16 -18.10 8.90
N GLU A 14 -32.73 -17.69 7.78
CA GLU A 14 -32.16 -16.65 6.92
C GLU A 14 -32.26 -15.26 7.55
N ALA A 15 -33.36 -14.94 8.23
CA ALA A 15 -33.50 -13.66 8.93
C ALA A 15 -32.51 -13.53 10.09
N ALA A 16 -32.36 -14.57 10.92
CA ALA A 16 -31.40 -14.57 12.04
C ALA A 16 -29.95 -14.55 11.53
N GLN A 17 -29.63 -15.23 10.44
CA GLN A 17 -28.31 -15.18 9.82
C GLN A 17 -28.03 -13.80 9.20
N SER A 18 -29.04 -13.15 8.63
CA SER A 18 -28.95 -11.77 8.13
C SER A 18 -28.70 -10.77 9.26
N GLU A 19 -29.40 -10.87 10.38
CA GLU A 19 -29.18 -10.00 11.54
C GLU A 19 -27.80 -10.19 12.17
N TYR A 20 -27.34 -11.42 12.31
CA TYR A 20 -25.99 -11.71 12.80
C TYR A 20 -24.91 -11.13 11.90
N GLN A 21 -25.05 -11.25 10.58
CA GLN A 21 -24.09 -10.67 9.64
C GLN A 21 -24.10 -9.13 9.69
N GLN A 22 -25.24 -8.50 9.79
CA GLN A 22 -25.35 -7.05 9.92
C GLN A 22 -24.69 -6.55 11.22
N GLN A 23 -24.91 -7.24 12.34
CA GLN A 23 -24.26 -6.91 13.60
C GLN A 23 -22.75 -7.09 13.55
N LYS A 24 -22.28 -8.14 12.88
CA LYS A 24 -20.85 -8.40 12.68
C LYS A 24 -20.18 -7.30 11.84
N VAL A 25 -20.82 -6.85 10.77
CA VAL A 25 -20.37 -5.72 9.95
C VAL A 25 -20.29 -4.45 10.80
N ALA A 26 -21.35 -4.13 11.57
CA ALA A 26 -21.36 -2.95 12.43
C ALA A 26 -20.25 -2.98 13.50
N ASN A 27 -20.02 -4.15 14.10
CA ASN A 27 -18.93 -4.32 15.08
C ASN A 27 -17.56 -4.15 14.43
N ALA A 28 -17.35 -4.68 13.23
CA ALA A 28 -16.10 -4.53 12.50
C ALA A 28 -15.83 -3.07 12.13
N GLN A 29 -16.86 -2.33 11.69
CA GLN A 29 -16.76 -0.90 11.42
C GLN A 29 -16.34 -0.13 12.67
N GLN A 30 -17.07 -0.31 13.77
CA GLN A 30 -16.77 0.37 15.01
C GLN A 30 -15.35 0.07 15.50
N LEU A 31 -14.96 -1.21 15.48
CA LEU A 31 -13.63 -1.63 15.90
C LEU A 31 -12.53 -1.01 15.03
N ALA A 32 -12.71 -1.00 13.71
CA ALA A 32 -11.75 -0.39 12.80
C ALA A 32 -11.65 1.14 13.02
N ASP A 33 -12.75 1.84 13.13
CA ASP A 33 -12.79 3.28 13.41
C ASP A 33 -12.07 3.62 14.73
N GLU A 34 -12.34 2.85 15.79
CA GLU A 34 -11.69 3.03 17.09
C GLU A 34 -10.18 2.72 17.02
N MET A 35 -9.79 1.66 16.34
CA MET A 35 -8.37 1.33 16.15
C MET A 35 -7.63 2.41 15.37
N VAL A 36 -8.21 2.94 14.31
CA VAL A 36 -7.61 4.01 13.51
C VAL A 36 -7.48 5.30 14.31
N LEU A 37 -8.57 5.74 14.95
CA LEU A 37 -8.63 7.03 15.65
C LEU A 37 -7.86 7.06 16.97
N TYR A 38 -7.92 5.99 17.75
CA TYR A 38 -7.41 6.00 19.12
C TYR A 38 -6.18 5.15 19.34
N LEU A 39 -5.98 4.10 18.55
CA LEU A 39 -4.83 3.23 18.68
C LEU A 39 -3.72 3.61 17.69
N PHE A 40 -3.97 3.50 16.40
CA PHE A 40 -2.93 3.70 15.38
C PHE A 40 -2.55 5.17 15.18
N SER A 41 -3.46 6.12 15.41
CA SER A 41 -3.12 7.55 15.34
C SER A 41 -2.00 7.95 16.30
N GLN A 42 -1.87 7.30 17.45
CA GLN A 42 -0.81 7.56 18.43
C GLN A 42 0.57 7.16 17.91
N TYR A 43 0.64 6.13 17.08
CA TYR A 43 1.91 5.65 16.49
C TYR A 43 2.43 6.52 15.34
N MET A 44 1.71 7.57 14.98
CA MET A 44 2.24 8.63 14.12
C MET A 44 3.24 9.50 14.87
N ASP A 45 3.31 9.44 16.21
CA ASP A 45 4.37 10.07 17.01
C ASP A 45 5.62 9.19 17.06
N ASP A 46 6.78 9.78 16.77
CA ASP A 46 8.06 9.09 16.64
C ASP A 46 8.47 8.38 17.95
N ALA A 47 8.18 9.01 19.11
CA ALA A 47 8.52 8.45 20.41
C ALA A 47 7.61 7.25 20.76
N VAL A 48 6.35 7.31 20.33
CA VAL A 48 5.38 6.22 20.58
C VAL A 48 5.66 5.04 19.65
N ALA A 49 5.87 5.29 18.35
CA ALA A 49 6.23 4.24 17.39
C ALA A 49 7.52 3.53 17.80
N GLY A 50 8.58 4.27 18.10
CA GLY A 50 9.87 3.69 18.51
C GLY A 50 9.84 2.92 19.83
N SER A 51 8.80 3.07 20.66
CA SER A 51 8.66 2.29 21.89
C SER A 51 8.43 0.80 21.64
N PHE A 52 8.01 0.41 20.44
CA PHE A 52 7.78 -0.97 20.03
C PHE A 52 9.01 -1.67 19.45
N ASP A 53 10.08 -0.94 19.13
CA ASP A 53 11.32 -1.51 18.55
C ASP A 53 12.02 -2.54 19.43
N VAL A 54 11.71 -2.54 20.73
CA VAL A 54 12.30 -3.46 21.72
C VAL A 54 11.52 -4.77 21.86
N TYR A 55 10.34 -4.87 21.28
CA TYR A 55 9.48 -6.05 21.39
C TYR A 55 9.50 -6.89 20.13
N THR A 56 9.49 -8.21 20.32
CA THR A 56 9.24 -9.16 19.23
C THR A 56 7.75 -9.23 18.90
N ALA A 57 7.42 -9.72 17.70
CA ALA A 57 6.03 -9.88 17.29
C ALA A 57 5.23 -10.79 18.24
N GLU A 58 5.88 -11.88 18.71
CA GLU A 58 5.25 -12.79 19.67
C GLU A 58 4.98 -12.14 21.03
N GLU A 59 5.87 -11.28 21.51
CA GLU A 59 5.67 -10.53 22.75
C GLU A 59 4.54 -9.53 22.63
N VAL A 60 4.48 -8.77 21.51
CA VAL A 60 3.39 -7.85 21.21
C VAL A 60 2.06 -8.59 21.13
N GLU A 61 1.99 -9.69 20.39
CA GLU A 61 0.79 -10.51 20.29
C GLU A 61 0.34 -11.02 21.66
N TYR A 62 1.27 -11.55 22.46
CA TYR A 62 0.98 -12.06 23.80
C TYR A 62 0.44 -10.97 24.72
N ILE A 63 1.07 -9.79 24.75
CA ILE A 63 0.68 -8.68 25.60
C ILE A 63 -0.72 -8.16 25.20
N LEU A 64 -0.94 -7.89 23.92
CA LEU A 64 -2.19 -7.34 23.45
C LEU A 64 -3.35 -8.33 23.63
N ASN A 65 -3.16 -9.58 23.26
CA ASN A 65 -4.21 -10.59 23.33
C ASN A 65 -4.57 -11.00 24.76
N ASN A 66 -3.57 -11.08 25.67
CA ASN A 66 -3.81 -11.62 27.02
C ASN A 66 -3.97 -10.55 28.11
N GLN A 67 -3.34 -9.38 27.95
CA GLN A 67 -3.42 -8.34 28.97
C GLN A 67 -4.47 -7.26 28.62
N TYR A 68 -4.61 -6.93 27.34
CA TYR A 68 -5.50 -5.88 26.89
C TYR A 68 -6.75 -6.41 26.17
N ASN A 69 -6.84 -7.71 25.94
CA ASN A 69 -7.94 -8.37 25.23
C ASN A 69 -8.18 -7.79 23.81
N ILE A 70 -7.11 -7.33 23.17
CA ILE A 70 -7.10 -6.85 21.80
C ILE A 70 -6.50 -7.94 20.92
N TYR A 71 -7.33 -8.64 20.15
CA TYR A 71 -6.90 -9.76 19.34
C TYR A 71 -6.16 -9.29 18.08
N VAL A 72 -4.86 -9.50 18.03
CA VAL A 72 -4.00 -9.09 16.91
C VAL A 72 -3.02 -10.20 16.54
N ASP A 73 -2.62 -10.23 15.28
CA ASP A 73 -1.36 -10.87 14.86
C ASP A 73 -0.22 -9.90 15.13
N GLY A 74 0.81 -10.33 15.83
CA GLY A 74 1.90 -9.44 16.26
C GLY A 74 2.68 -8.84 15.10
N ASN A 75 2.93 -9.62 14.03
CA ASN A 75 3.60 -9.09 12.84
C ASN A 75 2.72 -8.08 12.09
N ALA A 76 1.41 -8.34 12.01
CA ALA A 76 0.47 -7.42 11.40
C ALA A 76 0.40 -6.10 12.16
N PHE A 77 0.41 -6.17 13.50
CA PHE A 77 0.37 -5.00 14.36
C PHE A 77 1.63 -4.13 14.22
N LEU A 78 2.82 -4.72 14.25
CA LEU A 78 4.07 -3.98 14.03
C LEU A 78 4.13 -3.32 12.64
N LYS A 79 3.72 -4.04 11.59
CA LYS A 79 3.62 -3.46 10.24
C LYS A 79 2.59 -2.33 10.16
N ALA A 80 1.51 -2.42 10.92
CA ALA A 80 0.53 -1.34 10.99
C ALA A 80 1.14 -0.09 11.63
N ILE A 81 1.90 -0.23 12.72
CA ILE A 81 2.66 0.89 13.31
C ILE A 81 3.55 1.56 12.25
N ASP A 82 4.35 0.78 11.53
CA ASP A 82 5.23 1.30 10.48
C ASP A 82 4.45 2.02 9.37
N SER A 83 3.32 1.48 8.96
CA SER A 83 2.47 2.06 7.92
C SER A 83 1.89 3.41 8.35
N PHE A 84 1.33 3.49 9.56
CA PHE A 84 0.76 4.73 10.09
C PHE A 84 1.85 5.78 10.36
N HIS A 85 2.98 5.37 10.90
CA HIS A 85 4.13 6.24 11.13
C HIS A 85 4.67 6.84 9.82
N SER A 86 4.86 6.00 8.80
CA SER A 86 5.34 6.45 7.49
C SER A 86 4.37 7.40 6.78
N ALA A 87 3.06 7.22 6.95
CA ALA A 87 2.05 8.07 6.34
C ALA A 87 2.04 9.51 6.91
N LYS A 88 2.64 9.74 8.09
CA LYS A 88 2.72 11.04 8.76
C LYS A 88 3.37 12.13 7.88
N GLU A 89 4.40 11.80 7.14
CA GLU A 89 5.09 12.78 6.27
C GLU A 89 4.14 13.36 5.24
N ASP A 90 3.31 12.51 4.66
CA ASP A 90 2.42 12.88 3.57
C ASP A 90 1.14 13.55 4.06
N MET A 91 0.49 13.00 5.08
CA MET A 91 -0.84 13.44 5.50
C MET A 91 -0.88 14.30 6.77
N GLY A 92 0.23 14.41 7.50
CA GLY A 92 0.22 15.00 8.84
C GLY A 92 -0.45 14.07 9.85
N THR A 93 -1.00 14.62 10.94
CA THR A 93 -1.74 13.85 11.95
C THR A 93 -3.18 13.56 11.50
N ILE A 94 -3.76 12.48 12.02
CA ILE A 94 -5.17 12.14 11.80
C ILE A 94 -6.03 13.11 12.63
N THR A 95 -6.99 13.75 11.97
CA THR A 95 -7.93 14.68 12.59
C THR A 95 -9.33 14.10 12.77
N GLY A 96 -9.67 13.04 12.05
CA GLY A 96 -10.94 12.35 12.14
C GLY A 96 -11.15 11.30 11.07
N THR A 97 -12.29 10.62 11.12
CA THR A 97 -12.77 9.69 10.10
C THR A 97 -14.08 10.18 9.47
N ASN A 98 -14.33 9.81 8.22
CA ASN A 98 -15.50 10.21 7.43
C ASN A 98 -16.32 9.01 6.95
N GLY A 99 -16.47 8.00 7.82
CA GLY A 99 -17.20 6.78 7.52
C GLY A 99 -16.30 5.66 7.05
N SER A 100 -16.86 4.47 7.03
CA SER A 100 -16.16 3.23 6.69
C SER A 100 -17.03 2.31 5.85
N GLU A 101 -16.41 1.60 4.93
CA GLU A 101 -17.04 0.56 4.12
C GLU A 101 -16.52 -0.81 4.53
N VAL A 102 -17.41 -1.81 4.60
CA VAL A 102 -17.06 -3.17 5.00
C VAL A 102 -17.33 -4.14 3.88
N THR A 103 -16.34 -4.93 3.54
CA THR A 103 -16.44 -6.06 2.61
C THR A 103 -16.06 -7.35 3.31
N ILE A 104 -16.89 -8.39 3.18
CA ILE A 104 -16.58 -9.72 3.67
C ILE A 104 -16.08 -10.55 2.48
N ASP A 105 -14.81 -10.94 2.55
CA ASP A 105 -14.17 -11.79 1.53
C ASP A 105 -13.69 -13.10 2.15
N GLY A 106 -14.48 -14.14 1.98
CA GLY A 106 -14.19 -15.47 2.49
C GLY A 106 -13.97 -15.48 4.00
N ASN A 107 -12.73 -15.67 4.42
CA ASN A 107 -12.34 -15.75 5.83
C ASN A 107 -11.82 -14.42 6.41
N GLN A 108 -12.03 -13.33 5.71
CA GLN A 108 -11.58 -11.99 6.11
C GLN A 108 -12.73 -10.99 6.08
N ILE A 109 -12.64 -9.98 6.94
CA ILE A 109 -13.47 -8.79 6.94
C ILE A 109 -12.54 -7.62 6.66
N VAL A 110 -12.72 -6.99 5.53
CA VAL A 110 -11.96 -5.81 5.09
C VAL A 110 -12.79 -4.58 5.39
N VAL A 111 -12.22 -3.66 6.15
CA VAL A 111 -12.84 -2.37 6.50
C VAL A 111 -11.97 -1.25 5.94
N GLU A 112 -12.52 -0.48 5.02
CA GLU A 112 -11.91 0.73 4.48
C GLU A 112 -12.46 1.95 5.23
N VAL A 113 -11.62 2.58 6.03
CA VAL A 113 -11.96 3.77 6.81
C VAL A 113 -11.46 5.01 6.08
N ALA A 114 -12.37 5.92 5.73
CA ALA A 114 -12.00 7.20 5.17
C ALA A 114 -11.44 8.12 6.26
N VAL A 115 -10.16 8.48 6.17
CA VAL A 115 -9.43 9.24 7.19
C VAL A 115 -9.14 10.65 6.70
N THR A 116 -9.37 11.63 7.56
CA THR A 116 -8.99 13.01 7.33
C THR A 116 -7.69 13.31 8.06
N GLY A 117 -6.69 13.79 7.33
CA GLY A 117 -5.43 14.26 7.89
C GLY A 117 -5.30 15.78 7.77
N GLU A 118 -4.29 16.34 8.44
CA GLU A 118 -4.02 17.79 8.41
C GLU A 118 -3.64 18.31 7.02
N LYS A 119 -2.89 17.53 6.24
CA LYS A 119 -2.39 17.92 4.91
C LYS A 119 -3.16 17.26 3.78
N LYS A 120 -3.49 15.97 3.93
CA LYS A 120 -4.18 15.14 2.95
C LYS A 120 -5.13 14.16 3.63
N ASN A 121 -6.13 13.72 2.90
CA ASN A 121 -6.95 12.59 3.31
C ASN A 121 -6.22 11.27 3.00
N ALA A 122 -6.66 10.19 3.65
CA ALA A 122 -6.15 8.86 3.45
C ALA A 122 -7.28 7.84 3.53
N THR A 123 -7.02 6.62 3.11
CA THR A 123 -7.86 5.46 3.40
C THR A 123 -7.06 4.51 4.29
N ALA A 124 -7.60 4.20 5.46
CA ALA A 124 -7.07 3.14 6.31
C ALA A 124 -7.78 1.84 5.96
N GLU A 125 -7.03 0.84 5.48
CA GLU A 125 -7.51 -0.50 5.24
C GLU A 125 -7.20 -1.34 6.48
N VAL A 126 -8.23 -1.87 7.13
CA VAL A 126 -8.12 -2.73 8.32
C VAL A 126 -8.73 -4.08 8.01
N ILE A 127 -7.96 -5.14 8.17
CA ILE A 127 -8.38 -6.51 7.85
C ILE A 127 -8.46 -7.32 9.13
N PHE A 128 -9.62 -7.87 9.40
CA PHE A 128 -9.86 -8.79 10.51
C PHE A 128 -10.12 -10.22 10.01
N SER A 129 -9.86 -11.21 10.86
CA SER A 129 -10.36 -12.56 10.63
C SER A 129 -11.89 -12.61 10.72
N ASN A 130 -12.52 -13.38 9.84
CA ASN A 130 -13.98 -13.58 9.83
C ASN A 130 -14.38 -14.69 10.82
N ASP A 131 -13.86 -14.66 12.04
CA ASP A 131 -14.19 -15.57 13.13
C ASP A 131 -14.89 -14.82 14.30
N MET A 132 -15.00 -15.46 15.44
CA MET A 132 -15.63 -14.89 16.64
C MET A 132 -14.77 -13.80 17.29
N PHE A 133 -13.46 -13.85 17.14
CA PHE A 133 -12.52 -12.95 17.83
C PHE A 133 -12.20 -11.71 17.00
N MET A 134 -12.49 -11.71 15.69
CA MET A 134 -12.13 -10.64 14.75
C MET A 134 -10.67 -10.18 14.96
N LYS A 135 -9.73 -11.15 14.90
CA LYS A 135 -8.31 -10.89 15.10
C LYS A 135 -7.79 -9.98 13.99
N LEU A 136 -7.08 -8.91 14.34
CA LEU A 136 -6.41 -8.04 13.38
C LEU A 136 -5.37 -8.82 12.60
N GLN A 137 -5.51 -8.85 11.28
CA GLN A 137 -4.59 -9.51 10.35
C GLN A 137 -3.74 -8.53 9.54
N SER A 138 -4.25 -7.32 9.34
CA SER A 138 -3.52 -6.24 8.67
C SER A 138 -4.15 -4.90 9.01
N ALA A 139 -3.35 -3.85 9.08
CA ALA A 139 -3.83 -2.49 8.98
C ALA A 139 -2.79 -1.64 8.22
N ALA A 140 -3.26 -0.82 7.29
CA ALA A 140 -2.41 0.05 6.50
C ALA A 140 -3.10 1.40 6.28
N LEU A 141 -2.33 2.48 6.34
CA LEU A 141 -2.81 3.83 6.07
C LEU A 141 -2.24 4.29 4.73
N ASN A 142 -3.14 4.53 3.77
CA ASN A 142 -2.81 4.87 2.40
C ASN A 142 -3.22 6.33 2.11
N PRO A 143 -2.27 7.29 2.15
CA PRO A 143 -2.55 8.68 1.78
C PRO A 143 -3.05 8.78 0.34
N THR A 144 -4.10 9.57 0.12
CA THR A 144 -4.65 9.80 -1.22
C THR A 144 -3.67 10.61 -2.05
N SER A 145 -3.21 10.04 -3.17
CA SER A 145 -2.39 10.76 -4.12
C SER A 145 -3.24 11.74 -4.93
N THR A 146 -2.81 12.99 -5.01
CA THR A 146 -3.45 13.96 -5.88
C THR A 146 -3.21 13.61 -7.36
N VAL A 147 -4.13 14.01 -8.24
CA VAL A 147 -3.97 13.80 -9.69
C VAL A 147 -2.64 14.39 -10.18
N GLY A 148 -2.20 15.52 -9.59
CA GLY A 148 -0.91 16.14 -9.90
C GLY A 148 0.28 15.26 -9.53
N GLU A 149 0.26 14.62 -8.36
CA GLU A 149 1.31 13.68 -7.92
C GLU A 149 1.35 12.43 -8.80
N LEU A 150 0.18 11.87 -9.15
CA LEU A 150 0.09 10.73 -10.05
C LEU A 150 0.63 11.07 -11.44
N MET A 151 0.32 12.25 -11.98
CA MET A 151 0.84 12.73 -13.27
C MET A 151 2.34 13.00 -13.21
N ALA A 152 2.85 13.56 -12.12
CA ALA A 152 4.29 13.78 -11.93
C ALA A 152 5.05 12.45 -11.88
N ASN A 153 4.57 11.47 -11.14
CA ASN A 153 5.18 10.14 -11.05
C ASN A 153 5.10 9.39 -12.40
N ALA A 154 3.98 9.46 -13.09
CA ALA A 154 3.84 8.90 -14.44
C ALA A 154 4.78 9.58 -15.44
N GLY A 155 4.90 10.91 -15.37
CA GLY A 155 5.81 11.71 -16.19
C GLY A 155 7.26 11.36 -15.95
N LEU A 156 7.68 11.23 -14.68
CA LEU A 156 9.03 10.82 -14.30
C LEU A 156 9.36 9.42 -14.81
N ASN A 157 8.46 8.45 -14.64
CA ASN A 157 8.66 7.09 -15.13
C ASN A 157 8.78 7.06 -16.66
N THR A 158 7.96 7.85 -17.36
CA THR A 158 8.05 7.98 -18.82
C THR A 158 9.37 8.64 -19.24
N LEU A 159 9.80 9.69 -18.55
CA LEU A 159 11.05 10.38 -18.85
C LEU A 159 12.28 9.46 -18.65
N ILE A 160 12.29 8.68 -17.57
CA ILE A 160 13.36 7.71 -17.31
C ILE A 160 13.35 6.62 -18.38
N GLY A 161 12.19 6.05 -18.71
CA GLY A 161 12.05 5.01 -19.73
C GLY A 161 12.46 5.48 -21.13
N MET A 162 11.98 6.63 -21.58
CA MET A 162 12.39 7.21 -22.87
C MET A 162 13.82 7.72 -22.84
N GLY A 163 14.26 8.32 -21.73
CA GLY A 163 15.61 8.86 -21.56
C GLY A 163 16.69 7.79 -21.73
N THR A 164 16.49 6.61 -21.18
CA THR A 164 17.44 5.48 -21.36
C THR A 164 17.56 5.07 -22.81
N VAL A 165 16.47 5.03 -23.57
CA VAL A 165 16.49 4.72 -25.01
C VAL A 165 17.26 5.78 -25.80
N PHE A 166 17.03 7.08 -25.51
CA PHE A 166 17.78 8.17 -26.16
C PHE A 166 19.27 8.10 -25.85
N VAL A 167 19.66 7.83 -24.61
CA VAL A 167 21.08 7.68 -24.24
C VAL A 167 21.74 6.52 -25.04
N VAL A 168 21.07 5.40 -25.16
CA VAL A 168 21.57 4.27 -25.96
C VAL A 168 21.70 4.63 -27.44
N LEU A 169 20.71 5.32 -28.02
CA LEU A 169 20.76 5.77 -29.42
C LEU A 169 21.91 6.76 -29.66
N ILE A 170 22.12 7.71 -28.76
CA ILE A 170 23.26 8.64 -28.83
C ILE A 170 24.56 7.89 -28.75
N LEU A 171 24.70 6.91 -27.86
CA LEU A 171 25.91 6.10 -27.72
C LEU A 171 26.20 5.29 -28.98
N ILE A 172 25.19 4.64 -29.56
CA ILE A 172 25.34 3.92 -30.83
C ILE A 172 25.72 4.88 -31.95
N SER A 173 25.12 6.06 -32.04
CA SER A 173 25.45 7.09 -33.04
C SER A 173 26.88 7.57 -32.89
N LEU A 174 27.40 7.74 -31.70
CA LEU A 174 28.78 8.08 -31.39
C LEU A 174 29.75 6.99 -31.90
N ILE A 175 29.43 5.72 -31.60
CA ILE A 175 30.25 4.58 -32.06
C ILE A 175 30.31 4.55 -33.59
N ILE A 176 29.15 4.67 -34.27
CA ILE A 176 29.10 4.70 -35.74
C ILE A 176 29.92 5.89 -36.30
N SER A 177 29.84 7.05 -35.64
CA SER A 177 30.59 8.24 -36.03
C SER A 177 32.10 8.02 -35.89
N CYS A 178 32.55 7.35 -34.83
CA CYS A 178 33.96 6.96 -34.67
C CYS A 178 34.44 6.05 -35.78
N PHE A 179 33.65 5.08 -36.23
CA PHE A 179 34.01 4.22 -37.36
C PHE A 179 34.13 4.95 -38.69
N LYS A 180 33.40 6.06 -38.91
CA LYS A 180 33.52 6.91 -40.10
C LYS A 180 34.81 7.74 -40.12
N VAL A 181 35.39 8.03 -38.96
CA VAL A 181 36.62 8.85 -38.87
C VAL A 181 37.87 8.01 -39.11
N ILE A 182 37.85 6.70 -38.77
CA ILE A 182 39.02 5.79 -38.93
C ILE A 182 39.54 5.73 -40.35
N PRO A 183 38.72 5.48 -41.42
CA PRO A 183 39.20 5.43 -42.78
C PRO A 183 39.78 6.76 -43.26
N LYS A 184 39.21 7.92 -42.84
CA LYS A 184 39.78 9.23 -43.20
C LYS A 184 41.15 9.48 -42.59
N ILE A 185 41.41 9.00 -41.37
CA ILE A 185 42.72 9.12 -40.73
C ILE A 185 43.72 8.20 -41.43
N GLN A 186 43.33 6.99 -41.81
CA GLN A 186 44.20 6.07 -42.56
C GLN A 186 44.54 6.59 -43.94
N GLU A 187 43.59 7.17 -44.67
CA GLU A 187 43.80 7.76 -46.00
C GLU A 187 44.77 8.97 -45.93
N ASN A 188 44.59 9.84 -44.94
CA ASN A 188 45.48 10.97 -44.71
C ASN A 188 46.90 10.53 -44.29
N ALA A 189 47.01 9.47 -43.50
CA ALA A 189 48.32 8.89 -43.13
C ALA A 189 49.01 8.23 -44.34
N ALA A 190 48.26 7.54 -45.22
CA ALA A 190 48.78 6.94 -46.43
C ALA A 190 49.23 8.02 -47.44
N ARG A 191 48.49 9.10 -47.61
CA ARG A 191 48.89 10.24 -48.46
C ARG A 191 50.14 10.94 -47.97
N LYS A 192 50.31 11.14 -46.64
CA LYS A 192 51.55 11.68 -46.08
C LYS A 192 52.77 10.79 -46.29
N LYS A 193 52.58 9.46 -46.17
CA LYS A 193 53.65 8.51 -46.43
C LYS A 193 54.06 8.42 -47.95
N ALA A 194 53.09 8.61 -48.84
CA ALA A 194 53.41 8.65 -50.31
C ALA A 194 54.16 9.92 -50.67
N ALA A 195 53.81 11.08 -50.17
CA ALA A 195 54.51 12.34 -50.40
C ALA A 195 55.89 12.40 -49.81
N GLN A 196 56.24 11.60 -48.82
CA GLN A 196 57.58 11.48 -48.24
C GLN A 196 58.52 10.53 -49.02
N LYS A 197 57.97 9.77 -49.98
CA LYS A 197 58.75 8.82 -50.77
C LYS A 197 59.16 9.38 -52.13
N GLU A 198 58.69 10.58 -52.50
CA GLU A 198 59.00 11.27 -53.74
C GLU A 198 60.07 12.39 -53.59
N VAL A 199 60.71 12.55 -52.44
CA VAL A 199 61.81 13.41 -52.12
C VAL A 199 63.04 12.50 -51.85
#